data_34470b52d65700afa033317e8a09f6e6
#
_entry.id   34470b52d65700afa033317e8a09f6e6
#
_cell.length_a   1.000
_cell.length_b   1.000
_cell.length_c   1.000
_cell.angle_alpha   90.00
_cell.angle_beta   90.00
_cell.angle_gamma   90.00
#
_symmetry.space_group_name_H-M   'P 1'
#
loop_
_entity.id
_entity.type
_entity.pdbx_description
1 polymer ?
#
loop_
_entity_poly.entity_id
_entity_poly.type
_entity_poly.pdbx_seq_one_letter_code
_entity_poly.pdbx_strand_id
1 'polypeptide(L)'
;VEFDNIVLVQATSPLLVSSDLDRGFEAFGEENVDSVLSVVRQKRFHWGNDENGFAHPTNYDVFHRPRRQEFDGYLVENGAFYISSKEDLLKSKNRVSGNIKAVEMNEDTFFEIDEPSDWVIIEALMKKNGITASKEIPEIKIFLTDCDGCLTDGGMYYSEHGDELKKFNTRDGMGFALLHKKRIVTGIVTSENVDLNRRRAQKLKLD
;
A
#
# COMPACT_ATOMS: atom_id res chain seq x y z
N VAL A 1 10.45 -10.20 -17.70
CA VAL A 1 10.47 -8.73 -17.81
C VAL A 1 11.81 -8.29 -17.27
N GLU A 2 12.59 -7.57 -18.09
CA GLU A 2 13.83 -6.92 -17.66
C GLU A 2 13.45 -5.53 -17.12
N PHE A 3 14.04 -5.15 -16.00
CA PHE A 3 13.87 -3.85 -15.35
C PHE A 3 15.15 -3.47 -14.61
N ASP A 4 15.42 -2.19 -14.53
CA ASP A 4 16.63 -1.65 -13.89
C ASP A 4 16.33 -1.06 -12.51
N ASN A 5 15.15 -0.49 -12.34
CA ASN A 5 14.73 0.20 -11.12
C ASN A 5 13.48 -0.44 -10.51
N ILE A 6 13.36 -0.30 -9.21
CA ILE A 6 12.24 -0.81 -8.41
C ILE A 6 11.63 0.34 -7.64
N VAL A 7 10.31 0.44 -7.69
CA VAL A 7 9.53 1.33 -6.87
C VAL A 7 8.63 0.49 -5.98
N LEU A 8 8.85 0.54 -4.69
CA LEU A 8 7.95 -0.04 -3.70
C LEU A 8 6.96 1.03 -3.24
N VAL A 9 5.68 0.80 -3.42
CA VAL A 9 4.59 1.65 -2.93
C VAL A 9 3.79 0.86 -1.91
N GLN A 10 3.58 1.42 -0.71
CA GLN A 10 2.80 0.76 0.32
C GLN A 10 1.29 1.07 0.14
N ALA A 11 0.47 0.03 0.12
CA ALA A 11 -0.98 0.16 -0.02
C ALA A 11 -1.64 0.84 1.21
N THR A 12 -0.94 0.87 2.34
CA THR A 12 -1.35 1.52 3.58
C THR A 12 -1.21 3.05 3.56
N SER A 13 -0.64 3.63 2.50
CA SER A 13 -0.41 5.08 2.35
C SER A 13 -1.31 5.69 1.26
N PRO A 14 -2.64 5.74 1.43
CA PRO A 14 -3.57 6.13 0.37
C PRO A 14 -3.59 7.64 0.07
N LEU A 15 -2.86 8.45 0.82
CA LEU A 15 -2.70 9.88 0.58
C LEU A 15 -1.53 10.21 -0.37
N LEU A 16 -0.80 9.20 -0.84
CA LEU A 16 0.19 9.34 -1.90
C LEU A 16 -0.47 9.80 -3.20
N VAL A 17 0.10 10.80 -3.85
CA VAL A 17 -0.35 11.30 -5.15
C VAL A 17 0.75 11.16 -6.21
N SER A 18 0.38 11.19 -7.50
CA SER A 18 1.34 10.99 -8.59
C SER A 18 2.49 11.98 -8.57
N SER A 19 2.24 13.24 -8.20
CA SER A 19 3.30 14.27 -8.11
C SER A 19 4.35 13.98 -7.04
N ASP A 20 4.04 13.18 -6.02
CA ASP A 20 5.02 12.75 -5.03
C ASP A 20 5.98 11.73 -5.64
N LEU A 21 5.45 10.79 -6.45
CA LEU A 21 6.26 9.83 -7.20
C LEU A 21 7.12 10.52 -8.25
N ASP A 22 6.57 11.52 -8.96
CA ASP A 22 7.32 12.31 -9.94
C ASP A 22 8.55 12.96 -9.29
N ARG A 23 8.38 13.60 -8.12
CA ARG A 23 9.49 14.15 -7.32
C ARG A 23 10.45 13.05 -6.85
N GLY A 24 9.93 11.88 -6.54
CA GLY A 24 10.74 10.70 -6.22
C GLY A 24 11.65 10.30 -7.35
N PHE A 25 11.14 10.23 -8.57
CA PHE A 25 11.92 9.91 -9.77
C PHE A 25 12.92 11.01 -10.12
N GLU A 26 12.55 12.27 -9.98
CA GLU A 26 13.48 13.40 -10.16
C GLU A 26 14.65 13.29 -9.19
N ALA A 27 14.37 13.07 -7.90
CA ALA A 27 15.38 12.89 -6.88
C ALA A 27 16.30 11.68 -7.11
N PHE A 28 15.73 10.57 -7.60
CA PHE A 28 16.49 9.36 -7.92
C PHE A 28 17.39 9.54 -9.15
N GLY A 29 17.02 10.42 -10.07
CA GLY A 29 17.82 10.79 -11.25
C GLY A 29 18.98 11.74 -10.98
N GLU A 30 19.12 12.26 -9.74
CA GLU A 30 20.22 13.16 -9.40
C GLU A 30 21.55 12.38 -9.25
N GLU A 31 22.66 13.09 -9.50
CA GLU A 31 24.01 12.52 -9.41
C GLU A 31 24.32 12.02 -7.99
N ASN A 32 24.90 10.85 -7.88
CA ASN A 32 25.29 10.18 -6.62
C ASN A 32 24.13 9.82 -5.67
N VAL A 33 22.89 9.70 -6.15
CA VAL A 33 21.77 9.16 -5.39
C VAL A 33 21.59 7.67 -5.70
N ASP A 34 21.71 6.84 -4.67
CA ASP A 34 21.59 5.37 -4.81
C ASP A 34 20.18 4.89 -4.48
N SER A 35 19.47 5.59 -3.61
CA SER A 35 18.08 5.28 -3.27
C SER A 35 17.31 6.50 -2.77
N VAL A 36 15.99 6.40 -2.83
CA VAL A 36 15.06 7.46 -2.39
C VAL A 36 14.03 6.86 -1.45
N LEU A 37 13.66 7.63 -0.43
CA LEU A 37 12.52 7.32 0.45
C LEU A 37 11.62 8.52 0.65
N SER A 38 10.35 8.26 0.88
CA SER A 38 9.38 9.28 1.25
C SER A 38 9.43 9.58 2.74
N VAL A 39 9.31 10.86 3.08
CA VAL A 39 9.31 11.36 4.46
C VAL A 39 8.30 12.48 4.64
N VAL A 40 7.94 12.76 5.87
CA VAL A 40 7.18 13.95 6.26
C VAL A 40 7.92 14.73 7.33
N ARG A 41 7.76 16.05 7.33
CA ARG A 41 8.33 16.90 8.37
C ARG A 41 7.41 16.98 9.57
N GLN A 42 7.92 16.55 10.74
CA GLN A 42 7.22 16.63 12.01
C GLN A 42 7.84 17.69 12.92
N LYS A 43 7.01 18.65 13.37
CA LYS A 43 7.41 19.72 14.28
C LYS A 43 6.98 19.38 15.73
N ARG A 44 7.50 18.25 16.23
CA ARG A 44 7.20 17.75 17.56
C ARG A 44 8.43 17.77 18.44
N PHE A 45 8.26 18.09 19.72
CA PHE A 45 9.32 18.06 20.72
C PHE A 45 9.42 16.66 21.31
N HIS A 46 10.60 16.06 21.21
CA HIS A 46 10.84 14.71 21.68
C HIS A 46 11.50 14.69 23.04
N TRP A 47 11.14 13.68 23.81
CA TRP A 47 11.75 13.37 25.08
C TRP A 47 12.24 11.93 25.07
N GLY A 48 13.39 11.70 25.66
CA GLY A 48 13.95 10.39 25.97
C GLY A 48 14.09 10.19 27.47
N ASN A 49 14.30 8.96 27.89
CA ASN A 49 14.69 8.64 29.25
C ASN A 49 16.19 8.32 29.31
N ASP A 50 16.86 8.77 30.37
CA ASP A 50 18.21 8.34 30.68
C ASP A 50 18.23 6.95 31.33
N GLU A 51 19.42 6.46 31.67
CA GLU A 51 19.63 5.15 32.31
C GLU A 51 18.95 5.04 33.69
N ASN A 52 18.67 6.17 34.36
CA ASN A 52 18.01 6.24 35.65
C ASN A 52 16.49 6.45 35.53
N GLY A 53 15.94 6.55 34.29
CA GLY A 53 14.53 6.76 34.02
C GLY A 53 14.09 8.22 34.05
N PHE A 54 15.01 9.20 34.13
CA PHE A 54 14.65 10.61 34.07
C PHE A 54 14.47 11.08 32.63
N ALA A 55 13.40 11.83 32.39
CA ALA A 55 13.08 12.36 31.07
C ALA A 55 13.94 13.60 30.73
N HIS A 56 14.46 13.66 29.51
CA HIS A 56 15.20 14.79 28.97
C HIS A 56 14.77 15.08 27.52
N PRO A 57 14.82 16.34 27.07
CA PRO A 57 14.53 16.67 25.67
C PRO A 57 15.66 16.14 24.76
N THR A 58 15.27 15.61 23.59
CA THR A 58 16.25 15.00 22.64
C THR A 58 16.47 15.82 21.40
N ASN A 59 15.58 16.78 21.08
CA ASN A 59 15.66 17.54 19.84
C ASN A 59 15.45 19.06 19.99
N TYR A 60 15.49 19.57 21.23
CA TYR A 60 15.45 21.01 21.51
C TYR A 60 16.10 21.33 22.86
N ASP A 61 16.42 22.61 23.08
CA ASP A 61 16.87 23.09 24.41
C ASP A 61 15.65 23.42 25.29
N VAL A 62 15.54 22.76 26.46
CA VAL A 62 14.43 22.97 27.39
C VAL A 62 14.36 24.41 27.94
N PHE A 63 15.51 25.07 28.05
CA PHE A 63 15.59 26.44 28.55
C PHE A 63 15.31 27.49 27.46
N HIS A 64 15.44 27.12 26.18
CA HIS A 64 15.20 27.97 25.02
C HIS A 64 14.24 27.27 24.04
N ARG A 65 13.09 26.82 24.57
CA ARG A 65 12.10 26.12 23.75
C ARG A 65 11.58 27.02 22.63
N PRO A 66 11.84 26.68 21.34
CA PRO A 66 11.38 27.46 20.21
C PRO A 66 9.85 27.38 20.06
N ARG A 67 9.27 28.37 19.38
CA ARG A 67 7.90 28.27 18.93
C ARG A 67 7.81 27.21 17.81
N ARG A 68 6.65 26.56 17.67
CA ARG A 68 6.45 25.52 16.64
C ARG A 68 6.76 26.05 15.23
N GLN A 69 6.50 27.33 14.96
CA GLN A 69 6.77 27.97 13.68
C GLN A 69 8.28 28.19 13.41
N GLU A 70 9.04 28.35 14.47
CA GLU A 70 10.50 28.62 14.44
C GLU A 70 11.34 27.35 14.56
N PHE A 71 10.68 26.23 14.80
CA PHE A 71 11.32 24.90 14.92
C PHE A 71 11.26 24.19 13.59
N ASP A 72 12.42 23.87 13.02
CA ASP A 72 12.52 23.17 11.73
C ASP A 72 11.94 21.75 11.76
N GLY A 73 11.88 21.17 12.96
CA GLY A 73 11.41 19.80 13.12
C GLY A 73 12.43 18.75 12.63
N TYR A 74 11.96 17.60 12.28
CA TYR A 74 12.75 16.48 11.77
C TYR A 74 11.94 15.72 10.73
N LEU A 75 12.65 14.98 9.89
CA LEU A 75 12.06 14.13 8.88
C LEU A 75 11.72 12.75 9.48
N VAL A 76 10.51 12.30 9.23
CA VAL A 76 10.01 10.99 9.64
C VAL A 76 9.65 10.21 8.40
N GLU A 77 10.11 8.99 8.30
CA GLU A 77 9.72 8.05 7.26
C GLU A 77 8.21 7.78 7.36
N ASN A 78 7.47 7.93 6.25
CA ASN A 78 6.03 7.71 6.19
C ASN A 78 5.65 6.50 5.35
N GLY A 79 6.63 5.70 4.94
CA GLY A 79 6.41 4.43 4.27
C GLY A 79 5.77 4.49 2.88
N ALA A 80 5.39 5.66 2.37
CA ALA A 80 4.56 5.76 1.19
C ALA A 80 5.23 5.18 -0.07
N PHE A 81 6.53 5.46 -0.28
CA PHE A 81 7.28 4.84 -1.37
C PHE A 81 8.79 4.82 -1.12
N TYR A 82 9.44 3.89 -1.84
CA TYR A 82 10.90 3.73 -1.89
C TYR A 82 11.31 3.48 -3.34
N ILE A 83 12.43 4.07 -3.76
CA ILE A 83 13.00 3.87 -5.10
C ILE A 83 14.45 3.45 -4.96
N SER A 84 14.84 2.39 -5.65
CA SER A 84 16.22 1.91 -5.70
C SER A 84 16.49 1.20 -7.02
N SER A 85 17.78 1.03 -7.36
CA SER A 85 18.14 0.16 -8.46
C SER A 85 17.93 -1.31 -8.08
N LYS A 86 17.69 -2.16 -9.08
CA LYS A 86 17.67 -3.61 -8.90
C LYS A 86 19.00 -4.13 -8.35
N GLU A 87 20.13 -3.59 -8.83
CA GLU A 87 21.46 -3.97 -8.40
C GLU A 87 21.67 -3.70 -6.93
N ASP A 88 21.35 -2.49 -6.47
CA ASP A 88 21.53 -2.07 -5.07
C ASP A 88 20.60 -2.85 -4.13
N LEU A 89 19.36 -3.10 -4.54
CA LEU A 89 18.44 -3.92 -3.77
C LEU A 89 18.96 -5.36 -3.59
N LEU A 90 19.47 -5.97 -4.66
CA LEU A 90 20.01 -7.34 -4.60
C LEU A 90 21.28 -7.42 -3.78
N LYS A 91 22.14 -6.40 -3.84
CA LYS A 91 23.42 -6.32 -3.13
C LYS A 91 23.21 -6.05 -1.64
N SER A 92 22.41 -5.06 -1.30
CA SER A 92 22.16 -4.65 0.09
C SER A 92 21.14 -5.52 0.81
N LYS A 93 20.24 -6.18 0.05
CA LYS A 93 19.03 -6.86 0.54
C LYS A 93 18.12 -5.95 1.36
N ASN A 94 18.14 -4.65 1.05
CA ASN A 94 17.35 -3.63 1.71
C ASN A 94 16.73 -2.69 0.66
N ARG A 95 15.54 -2.19 0.94
CA ARG A 95 14.79 -1.27 0.07
C ARG A 95 15.46 0.10 -0.11
N VAL A 96 16.37 0.48 0.80
CA VAL A 96 17.20 1.67 0.70
C VAL A 96 18.64 1.35 1.07
N SER A 97 19.59 1.94 0.36
CA SER A 97 21.04 1.76 0.59
C SER A 97 21.84 2.88 -0.07
N GLY A 98 23.12 2.96 0.26
CA GLY A 98 24.03 3.96 -0.32
C GLY A 98 23.69 5.40 0.09
N ASN A 99 23.81 6.33 -0.84
CA ASN A 99 23.42 7.72 -0.65
C ASN A 99 21.90 7.85 -0.80
N ILE A 100 21.21 7.98 0.33
CA ILE A 100 19.76 7.99 0.40
C ILE A 100 19.26 9.43 0.34
N LYS A 101 18.37 9.73 -0.60
CA LYS A 101 17.71 11.02 -0.69
C LYS A 101 16.27 10.93 -0.16
N ALA A 102 15.91 11.86 0.72
CA ALA A 102 14.57 11.97 1.26
C ALA A 102 13.70 12.91 0.41
N VAL A 103 12.49 12.47 0.06
CA VAL A 103 11.47 13.29 -0.60
C VAL A 103 10.41 13.65 0.43
N GLU A 104 10.38 14.92 0.79
CA GLU A 104 9.44 15.43 1.77
C GLU A 104 8.04 15.57 1.15
N MET A 105 7.07 14.87 1.73
CA MET A 105 5.67 14.88 1.35
C MET A 105 4.85 15.82 2.25
N ASN A 106 3.57 16.01 1.91
CA ASN A 106 2.66 16.80 2.73
C ASN A 106 2.49 16.20 4.13
N GLU A 107 2.35 17.03 5.16
CA GLU A 107 2.20 16.61 6.57
C GLU A 107 1.00 15.61 6.75
N ASP A 108 -0.07 15.78 5.98
CA ASP A 108 -1.24 14.88 6.03
C ASP A 108 -0.87 13.42 5.68
N THR A 109 0.19 13.19 4.89
CA THR A 109 0.66 11.85 4.49
C THR A 109 1.44 11.10 5.59
N PHE A 110 1.54 11.69 6.78
CA PHE A 110 2.06 11.01 7.96
C PHE A 110 1.16 9.85 8.42
N PHE A 111 -0.14 9.94 8.13
CA PHE A 111 -1.09 8.92 8.54
C PHE A 111 -1.11 7.74 7.55
N GLU A 112 -0.93 6.55 8.09
CA GLU A 112 -1.02 5.26 7.39
C GLU A 112 -2.23 4.48 7.91
N ILE A 113 -2.70 3.48 7.16
CA ILE A 113 -3.80 2.59 7.59
C ILE A 113 -3.18 1.34 8.23
N ASP A 114 -2.97 1.37 9.53
CA ASP A 114 -2.48 0.21 10.30
C ASP A 114 -3.58 -0.37 11.19
N GLU A 115 -4.47 0.49 11.69
CA GLU A 115 -5.55 0.14 12.59
C GLU A 115 -6.92 0.60 12.02
N PRO A 116 -8.04 -0.05 12.39
CA PRO A 116 -9.37 0.35 11.92
C PRO A 116 -9.74 1.82 12.19
N SER A 117 -9.19 2.43 13.24
CA SER A 117 -9.37 3.84 13.58
C SER A 117 -8.74 4.80 12.57
N ASP A 118 -7.65 4.38 11.93
CA ASP A 118 -6.91 5.20 10.97
C ASP A 118 -7.73 5.47 9.73
N TRP A 119 -8.60 4.52 9.38
CA TRP A 119 -9.54 4.67 8.26
C TRP A 119 -10.38 5.95 8.37
N VAL A 120 -10.85 6.28 9.56
CA VAL A 120 -11.68 7.48 9.80
C VAL A 120 -10.86 8.75 9.55
N ILE A 121 -9.61 8.77 10.01
CA ILE A 121 -8.69 9.91 9.84
C ILE A 121 -8.34 10.08 8.36
N ILE A 122 -7.94 9.00 7.72
CA ILE A 122 -7.56 8.97 6.30
C ILE A 122 -8.73 9.38 5.40
N GLU A 123 -9.94 8.86 5.63
CA GLU A 123 -11.12 9.24 4.86
C GLU A 123 -11.42 10.75 4.97
N ALA A 124 -11.27 11.32 6.16
CA ALA A 124 -11.44 12.75 6.38
C ALA A 124 -10.38 13.58 5.65
N LEU A 125 -9.11 13.14 5.68
CA LEU A 125 -8.00 13.80 4.98
C LEU A 125 -8.15 13.68 3.45
N MET A 126 -8.56 12.53 2.93
CA MET A 126 -8.85 12.36 1.51
C MET A 126 -9.94 13.32 1.04
N LYS A 127 -11.03 13.46 1.82
CA LYS A 127 -12.10 14.43 1.54
C LYS A 127 -11.61 15.88 1.56
N LYS A 128 -10.80 16.23 2.57
CA LYS A 128 -10.18 17.57 2.70
C LYS A 128 -9.31 17.90 1.49
N ASN A 129 -8.50 16.95 1.04
CA ASN A 129 -7.53 17.12 -0.04
C ASN A 129 -8.15 16.94 -1.45
N GLY A 130 -9.46 16.74 -1.54
CA GLY A 130 -10.14 16.51 -2.81
C GLY A 130 -9.80 15.17 -3.47
N ILE A 131 -9.12 14.27 -2.77
CA ILE A 131 -8.87 12.90 -3.18
C ILE A 131 -10.17 12.11 -2.93
N THR A 132 -11.21 12.46 -3.64
CA THR A 132 -12.44 11.68 -3.67
C THR A 132 -12.39 10.78 -4.88
N ALA A 133 -12.82 9.53 -4.73
CA ALA A 133 -13.15 8.73 -5.90
C ALA A 133 -14.00 9.61 -6.83
N SER A 134 -13.59 9.72 -8.09
CA SER A 134 -14.32 10.55 -9.06
C SER A 134 -15.81 10.26 -8.91
N LYS A 135 -16.65 11.30 -8.85
CA LYS A 135 -18.13 11.15 -8.75
C LYS A 135 -18.72 10.31 -9.89
N GLU A 136 -17.96 10.12 -10.93
CA GLU A 136 -18.26 9.24 -12.06
C GLU A 136 -17.41 7.98 -11.91
N ILE A 137 -17.93 6.99 -11.16
CA ILE A 137 -17.44 5.63 -11.28
C ILE A 137 -17.72 5.22 -12.73
N PRO A 138 -16.71 4.93 -13.56
CA PRO A 138 -16.94 4.48 -14.91
C PRO A 138 -17.86 3.26 -14.86
N GLU A 139 -18.79 3.18 -15.80
CA GLU A 139 -19.72 2.06 -15.88
C GLU A 139 -18.94 0.76 -15.97
N ILE A 140 -18.96 -0.03 -14.91
CA ILE A 140 -18.30 -1.34 -14.88
C ILE A 140 -19.14 -2.30 -15.71
N LYS A 141 -18.57 -2.80 -16.80
CA LYS A 141 -19.23 -3.74 -17.72
C LYS A 141 -18.79 -5.18 -17.52
N ILE A 142 -17.60 -5.38 -16.96
CA ILE A 142 -17.03 -6.70 -16.72
C ILE A 142 -16.40 -6.75 -15.32
N PHE A 143 -16.61 -7.86 -14.64
CA PHE A 143 -15.97 -8.20 -13.36
C PHE A 143 -15.26 -9.54 -13.51
N LEU A 144 -13.94 -9.53 -13.39
CA LEU A 144 -13.10 -10.72 -13.43
C LEU A 144 -12.48 -10.94 -12.04
N THR A 145 -12.47 -12.17 -11.58
CA THR A 145 -11.86 -12.56 -10.30
C THR A 145 -10.88 -13.71 -10.49
N ASP A 146 -9.86 -13.75 -9.66
CA ASP A 146 -9.02 -14.93 -9.51
C ASP A 146 -9.80 -16.02 -8.74
N CYS A 147 -9.31 -17.24 -8.82
CA CYS A 147 -9.90 -18.41 -8.13
C CYS A 147 -9.26 -18.63 -6.77
N ASP A 148 -7.96 -18.85 -6.74
CA ASP A 148 -7.27 -19.35 -5.56
C ASP A 148 -6.89 -18.22 -4.61
N GLY A 149 -7.39 -18.27 -3.38
CA GLY A 149 -7.29 -17.18 -2.41
C GLY A 149 -8.31 -16.05 -2.58
N CYS A 150 -9.09 -16.03 -3.70
CA CYS A 150 -10.19 -15.07 -3.92
C CYS A 150 -11.56 -15.74 -3.79
N LEU A 151 -11.86 -16.74 -4.62
CA LEU A 151 -13.10 -17.54 -4.54
C LEU A 151 -12.96 -18.78 -3.63
N THR A 152 -11.73 -19.16 -3.31
CA THR A 152 -11.38 -20.18 -2.33
C THR A 152 -10.65 -19.55 -1.14
N ASP A 153 -10.43 -20.33 -0.10
CA ASP A 153 -9.60 -19.94 1.05
C ASP A 153 -8.08 -20.13 0.78
N GLY A 154 -7.69 -20.45 -0.46
CA GLY A 154 -6.30 -20.74 -0.86
C GLY A 154 -5.78 -22.09 -0.37
N GLY A 155 -6.56 -22.84 0.39
CA GLY A 155 -6.20 -24.18 0.86
C GLY A 155 -6.40 -25.23 -0.24
N MET A 156 -5.41 -26.12 -0.38
CA MET A 156 -5.47 -27.25 -1.30
C MET A 156 -5.58 -28.55 -0.48
N TYR A 157 -6.59 -29.36 -0.80
CA TYR A 157 -6.83 -30.64 -0.14
C TYR A 157 -6.57 -31.77 -1.13
N TYR A 158 -5.62 -32.64 -0.82
CA TYR A 158 -5.27 -33.80 -1.63
C TYR A 158 -5.70 -35.09 -0.93
N SER A 159 -6.31 -36.01 -1.68
CA SER A 159 -6.53 -37.37 -1.19
C SER A 159 -5.33 -38.27 -1.53
N GLU A 160 -5.24 -39.42 -0.87
CA GLU A 160 -4.25 -40.47 -1.20
C GLU A 160 -4.42 -41.02 -2.64
N HIS A 161 -5.57 -40.79 -3.27
CA HIS A 161 -5.89 -41.23 -4.63
C HIS A 161 -5.63 -40.13 -5.68
N GLY A 162 -5.08 -38.98 -5.26
CA GLY A 162 -4.76 -37.86 -6.16
C GLY A 162 -5.92 -36.92 -6.45
N ASP A 163 -7.06 -37.07 -5.74
CA ASP A 163 -8.16 -36.12 -5.85
C ASP A 163 -7.75 -34.78 -5.24
N GLU A 164 -8.12 -33.68 -5.91
CA GLU A 164 -7.93 -32.35 -5.44
C GLU A 164 -9.28 -31.71 -5.10
N LEU A 165 -9.37 -31.06 -3.94
CA LEU A 165 -10.56 -30.38 -3.46
C LEU A 165 -10.24 -28.95 -3.10
N LYS A 166 -11.17 -28.04 -3.41
CA LYS A 166 -11.10 -26.61 -3.05
C LYS A 166 -12.36 -26.21 -2.29
N LYS A 167 -12.20 -25.36 -1.29
CA LYS A 167 -13.31 -24.85 -0.50
C LYS A 167 -13.75 -23.49 -1.02
N PHE A 168 -14.96 -23.44 -1.59
CA PHE A 168 -15.61 -22.22 -2.06
C PHE A 168 -16.58 -21.65 -1.02
N ASN A 169 -16.78 -20.32 -1.04
CA ASN A 169 -17.72 -19.66 -0.16
C ASN A 169 -19.08 -19.44 -0.87
N THR A 170 -20.18 -19.67 -0.16
CA THR A 170 -21.54 -19.47 -0.68
C THR A 170 -21.90 -17.97 -0.83
N ARG A 171 -21.23 -17.07 -0.07
CA ARG A 171 -21.45 -15.62 -0.16
C ARG A 171 -21.06 -15.06 -1.52
N ASP A 172 -20.06 -15.63 -2.17
CA ASP A 172 -19.63 -15.22 -3.52
C ASP A 172 -20.76 -15.40 -4.54
N GLY A 173 -21.53 -16.49 -4.39
CA GLY A 173 -22.70 -16.74 -5.24
C GLY A 173 -23.75 -15.62 -5.17
N MET A 174 -23.93 -15.02 -3.98
CA MET A 174 -24.81 -13.85 -3.84
C MET A 174 -24.19 -12.61 -4.52
N GLY A 175 -22.89 -12.41 -4.38
CA GLY A 175 -22.17 -11.32 -5.05
C GLY A 175 -22.34 -11.37 -6.57
N PHE A 176 -22.10 -12.53 -7.19
CA PHE A 176 -22.32 -12.74 -8.63
C PHE A 176 -23.79 -12.52 -9.05
N ALA A 177 -24.74 -13.01 -8.25
CA ALA A 177 -26.16 -12.77 -8.53
C ALA A 177 -26.54 -11.27 -8.54
N LEU A 178 -25.89 -10.47 -7.70
CA LEU A 178 -26.07 -9.03 -7.69
C LEU A 178 -25.45 -8.35 -8.93
N LEU A 179 -24.27 -8.81 -9.36
CA LEU A 179 -23.58 -8.33 -10.57
C LEU A 179 -24.44 -8.62 -11.82
N HIS A 180 -24.98 -9.86 -11.94
CA HIS A 180 -25.86 -10.25 -13.04
C HIS A 180 -27.14 -9.39 -13.08
N LYS A 181 -27.76 -9.06 -11.93
CA LYS A 181 -28.89 -8.11 -11.89
C LYS A 181 -28.54 -6.74 -12.46
N LYS A 182 -27.26 -6.34 -12.37
CA LYS A 182 -26.72 -5.10 -12.95
C LYS A 182 -26.22 -5.28 -14.39
N ARG A 183 -26.39 -6.45 -15.00
CA ARG A 183 -25.92 -6.82 -16.34
C ARG A 183 -24.41 -6.65 -16.51
N ILE A 184 -23.66 -6.89 -15.46
CA ILE A 184 -22.19 -6.92 -15.49
C ILE A 184 -21.76 -8.32 -15.90
N VAL A 185 -20.97 -8.41 -16.96
CA VAL A 185 -20.33 -9.66 -17.41
C VAL A 185 -19.37 -10.14 -16.32
N THR A 186 -19.39 -11.42 -16.03
CA THR A 186 -18.60 -11.97 -14.90
C THR A 186 -17.76 -13.16 -15.36
N GLY A 187 -16.54 -13.29 -14.84
CA GLY A 187 -15.63 -14.35 -15.21
C GLY A 187 -14.59 -14.68 -14.13
N ILE A 188 -13.98 -15.85 -14.30
CA ILE A 188 -12.82 -16.27 -13.52
C ILE A 188 -11.60 -16.23 -14.42
N VAL A 189 -10.51 -15.63 -13.92
CA VAL A 189 -9.19 -15.67 -14.55
C VAL A 189 -8.24 -16.39 -13.61
N THR A 190 -7.79 -17.56 -13.99
CA THR A 190 -6.91 -18.41 -13.18
C THR A 190 -5.88 -19.09 -14.06
N SER A 191 -4.70 -19.36 -13.53
CA SER A 191 -3.66 -20.15 -14.19
C SER A 191 -4.00 -21.66 -14.20
N GLU A 192 -4.91 -22.10 -13.33
CA GLU A 192 -5.27 -23.50 -13.21
C GLU A 192 -6.47 -23.87 -14.08
N ASN A 193 -6.22 -24.72 -15.07
CA ASN A 193 -7.22 -25.22 -16.01
C ASN A 193 -7.80 -26.57 -15.55
N VAL A 194 -8.50 -26.56 -14.39
CA VAL A 194 -9.09 -27.78 -13.80
C VAL A 194 -10.61 -27.78 -13.90
N ASP A 195 -11.20 -28.98 -13.98
CA ASP A 195 -12.67 -29.14 -14.10
C ASP A 195 -13.43 -28.62 -12.88
N LEU A 196 -12.80 -28.59 -11.72
CA LEU A 196 -13.38 -28.06 -10.49
C LEU A 196 -13.72 -26.58 -10.64
N ASN A 197 -12.80 -25.79 -11.20
CA ASN A 197 -12.99 -24.35 -11.47
C ASN A 197 -14.11 -24.12 -12.49
N ARG A 198 -14.17 -24.95 -13.56
CA ARG A 198 -15.25 -24.89 -14.56
C ARG A 198 -16.62 -25.21 -13.97
N ARG A 199 -16.73 -26.26 -13.13
CA ARG A 199 -17.98 -26.60 -12.43
C ARG A 199 -18.44 -25.47 -11.51
N ARG A 200 -17.50 -24.79 -10.84
CA ARG A 200 -17.82 -23.65 -9.99
C ARG A 200 -18.35 -22.47 -10.83
N ALA A 201 -17.68 -22.14 -11.93
CA ALA A 201 -18.10 -21.10 -12.86
C ALA A 201 -19.52 -21.37 -13.39
N GLN A 202 -19.80 -22.60 -13.85
CA GLN A 202 -21.13 -22.99 -14.32
C GLN A 202 -22.21 -22.86 -13.22
N LYS A 203 -21.89 -23.29 -11.98
CA LYS A 203 -22.81 -23.16 -10.85
C LYS A 203 -23.12 -21.71 -10.50
N LEU A 204 -22.15 -20.83 -10.67
CA LEU A 204 -22.30 -19.37 -10.47
C LEU A 204 -22.90 -18.66 -11.68
N LYS A 205 -23.13 -19.37 -12.80
CA LYS A 205 -23.61 -18.85 -14.08
C LYS A 205 -22.72 -17.72 -14.62
N LEU A 206 -21.41 -17.90 -14.53
CA LEU A 206 -20.47 -16.93 -15.10
C LEU A 206 -20.49 -17.02 -16.62
N ASP A 207 -20.17 -15.88 -17.27
CA ASP A 207 -20.20 -15.70 -18.73
C ASP A 207 -18.98 -16.36 -19.43
#